data_1acad11482c48cf7fdf73db5adfd1bb2
#
_entry.id   1acad11482c48cf7fdf73db5adfd1bb2
#
_cell.length_a   1.000
_cell.length_b   1.000
_cell.length_c   1.000
_cell.angle_alpha   90.00
_cell.angle_beta   90.00
_cell.angle_gamma   90.00
#
_symmetry.space_group_name_H-M   'P 1'
#
loop_
_entity.id
_entity.type
_entity.pdbx_description
1 polymer ?
#
loop_
_entity_poly.entity_id
_entity_poly.type
_entity_poly.pdbx_seq_one_letter_code
_entity_poly.pdbx_strand_id
1 'polypeptide(L)' 'MSKINELRAQRAKTWEQTKAFLDSHRSDKGVLSVEDTATYEKMEQEIVDLGREIERQERLDAFERELNTPV' A
#
# COMPACT_ATOMS: atom_id res chain seq x y z
N MET A 1 -1.53 -9.24 -17.05
CA MET A 1 -2.12 -8.93 -15.75
C MET A 1 -2.52 -7.47 -15.71
N SER A 2 -3.57 -7.14 -14.97
CA SER A 2 -4.03 -5.75 -14.91
C SER A 2 -3.12 -4.92 -14.00
N LYS A 3 -3.07 -3.62 -14.26
CA LYS A 3 -2.34 -2.67 -13.42
C LYS A 3 -2.83 -2.72 -11.97
N ILE A 4 -4.14 -2.85 -11.77
CA ILE A 4 -4.73 -2.93 -10.43
C ILE A 4 -4.22 -4.16 -9.68
N ASN A 5 -4.17 -5.31 -10.34
CA ASN A 5 -3.68 -6.54 -9.71
C ASN A 5 -2.20 -6.42 -9.33
N GLU A 6 -1.39 -5.78 -10.16
CA GLU A 6 0.01 -5.53 -9.85
C GLU A 6 0.16 -4.64 -8.63
N LEU A 7 -0.63 -3.56 -8.56
CA LEU A 7 -0.60 -2.63 -7.43
C LEU A 7 -1.07 -3.31 -6.14
N ARG A 8 -2.11 -4.13 -6.21
CA ARG A 8 -2.61 -4.87 -5.05
C ARG A 8 -1.58 -5.87 -4.54
N ALA A 9 -0.90 -6.57 -5.44
CA ALA A 9 0.14 -7.52 -5.07
C ALA A 9 1.31 -6.79 -4.40
N GLN A 10 1.72 -5.65 -4.93
CA GLN A 10 2.78 -4.84 -4.37
C GLN A 10 2.41 -4.31 -2.98
N ARG A 11 1.16 -3.85 -2.83
CA ARG A 11 0.67 -3.36 -1.54
C ARG A 11 0.65 -4.46 -0.49
N ALA A 12 0.21 -5.65 -0.86
CA ALA A 12 0.20 -6.80 0.04
C ALA A 12 1.61 -7.18 0.49
N LYS A 13 2.56 -7.16 -0.44
CA LYS A 13 3.96 -7.44 -0.14
C LYS A 13 4.54 -6.41 0.83
N THR A 14 4.27 -5.14 0.59
CA THR A 14 4.72 -4.07 1.48
C THR A 14 4.11 -4.22 2.87
N TRP A 15 2.84 -4.59 2.96
CA TRP A 15 2.18 -4.84 4.24
C TRP A 15 2.83 -5.99 5.01
N GLU A 16 3.15 -7.10 4.33
CA GLU A 16 3.82 -8.23 4.97
C GLU A 16 5.20 -7.83 5.49
N GLN A 17 5.95 -7.06 4.71
CA GLN A 17 7.25 -6.55 5.12
C GLN A 17 7.12 -5.61 6.32
N THR A 18 6.08 -4.78 6.34
CA THR A 18 5.83 -3.83 7.43
C THR A 18 5.51 -4.55 8.73
N LYS A 19 4.66 -5.59 8.66
CA LYS A 19 4.35 -6.42 9.84
C LYS A 19 5.60 -7.11 10.39
N ALA A 20 6.40 -7.68 9.50
CA ALA A 20 7.63 -8.35 9.89
C ALA A 20 8.61 -7.38 10.55
N PHE A 21 8.71 -6.16 10.01
CA PHE A 21 9.55 -5.13 10.60
C PHE A 21 9.09 -4.79 12.03
N LEU A 22 7.79 -4.56 12.21
CA LEU A 22 7.24 -4.28 13.54
C LEU A 22 7.57 -5.39 14.53
N ASP A 23 7.30 -6.64 14.14
CA ASP A 23 7.49 -7.78 15.03
C ASP A 23 8.95 -7.97 15.43
N SER A 24 9.89 -7.68 14.53
CA SER A 24 11.32 -7.90 14.80
C SER A 24 11.98 -6.73 15.51
N HIS A 25 11.38 -5.54 15.52
CA HIS A 25 12.01 -4.34 16.07
C HIS A 25 11.34 -3.78 17.33
N ARG A 26 10.23 -4.35 17.76
CA ARG A 26 9.61 -3.94 19.02
C ARG A 26 10.47 -4.35 20.19
N SER A 27 10.61 -3.45 21.17
CA SER A 27 11.28 -3.75 22.42
C SER A 27 10.42 -4.70 23.27
N ASP A 28 10.95 -5.14 24.40
CA ASP A 28 10.21 -5.95 25.39
C ASP A 28 8.93 -5.26 25.87
N LYS A 29 8.90 -3.93 25.80
CA LYS A 29 7.75 -3.13 26.18
C LYS A 29 6.78 -2.88 25.01
N GLY A 30 7.06 -3.44 23.84
CA GLY A 30 6.23 -3.25 22.65
C GLY A 30 6.38 -1.89 21.98
N VAL A 31 7.49 -1.20 22.25
CA VAL A 31 7.73 0.15 21.73
C VAL A 31 8.87 0.15 20.74
N LEU A 32 8.71 0.87 19.64
CA LEU A 32 9.77 1.07 18.65
C LEU A 32 10.70 2.19 19.09
N SER A 33 11.99 2.09 18.71
CA SER A 33 12.92 3.21 18.87
C SER A 33 12.51 4.36 17.97
N VAL A 34 13.12 5.54 18.19
CA VAL A 34 12.86 6.71 17.32
C VAL A 34 13.24 6.42 15.88
N GLU A 35 14.39 5.77 15.67
CA GLU A 35 14.85 5.41 14.32
C GLU A 35 13.93 4.40 13.65
N ASP A 36 13.52 3.39 14.40
CA ASP A 36 12.63 2.35 13.87
C ASP A 36 11.22 2.92 13.59
N THR A 37 10.77 3.86 14.41
CA THR A 37 9.50 4.54 14.18
C THR A 37 9.53 5.29 12.85
N ALA A 38 10.62 5.99 12.55
CA ALA A 38 10.76 6.71 11.29
C ALA A 38 10.74 5.75 10.10
N THR A 39 11.40 4.59 10.21
CA THR A 39 11.41 3.57 9.17
C THR A 39 10.01 2.98 8.97
N TYR A 40 9.34 2.66 10.07
CA TYR A 40 7.98 2.13 10.03
C TYR A 40 7.02 3.10 9.34
N GLU A 41 7.11 4.38 9.69
CA GLU A 41 6.23 5.39 9.10
C GLU A 41 6.40 5.54 7.59
N LYS A 42 7.63 5.37 7.08
CA LYS A 42 7.88 5.34 5.64
C LYS A 42 7.22 4.13 4.99
N MET A 43 7.30 2.97 5.63
CA MET A 43 6.67 1.76 5.13
C MET A 43 5.15 1.90 5.10
N GLU A 44 4.58 2.46 6.18
CA GLU A 44 3.15 2.73 6.27
C GLU A 44 2.70 3.71 5.19
N GLN A 45 3.48 4.76 4.95
CA GLN A 45 3.17 5.74 3.91
C GLN A 45 3.14 5.09 2.52
N GLU A 46 4.04 4.16 2.26
CA GLU A 46 4.05 3.43 0.99
C GLU A 46 2.76 2.62 0.80
N ILE A 47 2.26 1.99 1.87
CA ILE A 47 0.99 1.27 1.83
C ILE A 47 -0.17 2.21 1.50
N VAL A 48 -0.19 3.39 2.12
CA VAL A 48 -1.20 4.42 1.88
C VAL A 48 -1.13 4.91 0.43
N ASP A 49 0.07 5.18 -0.06
CA ASP A 49 0.28 5.69 -1.42
C ASP A 49 -0.16 4.66 -2.47
N LEU A 50 0.16 3.38 -2.25
CA LEU A 50 -0.28 2.31 -3.14
C LEU A 50 -1.80 2.17 -3.13
N GLY A 51 -2.43 2.36 -1.97
CA GLY A 51 -3.89 2.37 -1.86
C GLY A 51 -4.52 3.48 -2.68
N ARG A 52 -3.93 4.67 -2.65
CA ARG A 52 -4.40 5.81 -3.46
C ARG A 52 -4.25 5.55 -4.95
N GLU A 53 -3.16 4.92 -5.36
CA GLU A 53 -2.96 4.57 -6.77
C GLU A 53 -3.96 3.52 -7.24
N ILE A 54 -4.28 2.54 -6.39
CA ILE A 54 -5.32 1.55 -6.70
C ILE A 54 -6.66 2.25 -6.92
N GLU A 55 -7.05 3.14 -6.02
CA GLU A 55 -8.31 3.88 -6.13
C GLU A 55 -8.34 4.74 -7.39
N ARG A 56 -7.23 5.40 -7.71
CA ARG A 56 -7.12 6.22 -8.92
C ARG A 56 -7.29 5.38 -10.16
N GLN A 57 -6.64 4.22 -10.22
CA GLN A 57 -6.74 3.32 -11.36
C GLN A 57 -8.15 2.76 -11.52
N GLU A 58 -8.82 2.47 -10.41
CA GLU A 58 -10.20 2.02 -10.43
C GLU A 58 -11.13 3.09 -11.01
N ARG A 59 -10.91 4.35 -10.62
CA ARG A 59 -11.68 5.48 -11.19
C ARG A 59 -11.41 5.66 -12.67
N LEU A 60 -10.15 5.55 -13.09
CA LEU A 60 -9.80 5.66 -14.50
C LEU A 60 -10.46 4.56 -15.32
N ASP A 61 -10.45 3.34 -14.82
CA ASP A 61 -11.08 2.21 -15.49
C ASP A 61 -12.60 2.40 -15.59
N ALA A 62 -13.22 2.95 -14.55
CA ALA A 62 -14.65 3.25 -14.55
C ALA A 62 -14.99 4.32 -15.57
N PHE A 63 -14.20 5.39 -15.65
CA PHE A 63 -14.39 6.44 -16.66
C PHE A 63 -14.21 5.90 -18.07
N GLU A 64 -13.22 5.04 -18.28
CA GLU A 64 -12.98 4.38 -19.56
C GLU A 64 -14.23 3.64 -20.02
N ARG A 65 -14.82 2.86 -19.12
CA ARG A 65 -16.04 2.12 -19.43
C ARG A 65 -17.23 3.03 -19.73
N GLU A 66 -17.41 4.09 -18.92
CA GLU A 66 -18.54 5.02 -19.09
C GLU A 66 -18.42 5.83 -20.37
N LEU A 67 -17.25 6.38 -20.63
CA LEU A 67 -17.05 7.34 -21.71
C LEU A 67 -16.89 6.66 -23.07
N ASN A 68 -16.45 5.41 -23.10
CA ASN A 68 -16.25 4.66 -24.32
C ASN A 68 -17.41 3.70 -24.65
N THR A 69 -18.45 3.68 -23.83
CA THR A 69 -19.64 2.86 -24.09
C THR A 69 -20.44 3.48 -25.25
N PRO A 70 -20.75 2.73 -26.31
CA PRO A 70 -21.60 3.25 -27.39
C PRO A 70 -22.98 3.64 -26.89
N VAL A 71 -23.46 4.75 -27.38
CA VAL A 71 -24.81 5.24 -27.04
C VAL A 71 -25.84 4.51 -27.87
#